data_8617097642516d4a2bd9009479b18973
#
_entry.id   8617097642516d4a2bd9009479b18973
#
_cell.length_a   1.000
_cell.length_b   1.000
_cell.length_c   1.000
_cell.angle_alpha   90.00
_cell.angle_beta   90.00
_cell.angle_gamma   90.00
#
_symmetry.space_group_name_H-M   'P 1'
#
loop_
_entity.id
_entity.type
_entity.pdbx_description
1 polymer ?
#
loop_
_entity_poly.entity_id
_entity_poly.type
_entity_poly.pdbx_seq_one_letter_code
_entity_poly.pdbx_strand_id
1 'polypeptide(L)'
;LLVVDECHATSYKQGQSPRYHAIDVARERAARYGAALLLGSATPTIEQTWEVEQGRMLGLTLGSRVDQGGGAGLPPVRIIDMRAELKAGNTGLFSAVLAEALAGALAAGEQAILFLNRRGSASFVFCRDCGEAMRCPHCQVPLTWHQGAARLVCHHCNHRAMPPSMCPNCASGRIRHFGAGTERVEEAVRRAHPAARVLRWDADTTERKGAHEAILAAFIAGEADVLVGTQMIAKGLDLPRVTLVG
;
A
#
# COMPACT_ATOMS: atom_id res chain seq x y z
N LEU A 1 -24.92 2.49 -22.24
CA LEU A 1 -24.27 2.80 -20.98
C LEU A 1 -22.85 2.23 -20.98
N LEU A 2 -21.86 3.05 -20.64
CA LEU A 2 -20.48 2.66 -20.34
C LEU A 2 -20.23 2.93 -18.86
N VAL A 3 -19.65 1.96 -18.16
CA VAL A 3 -19.29 2.10 -16.74
C VAL A 3 -17.80 1.86 -16.60
N VAL A 4 -17.10 2.78 -15.95
CA VAL A 4 -15.69 2.68 -15.63
C VAL A 4 -15.55 2.80 -14.11
N ASP A 5 -15.29 1.69 -13.47
CA ASP A 5 -15.05 1.63 -12.03
C ASP A 5 -13.58 1.94 -11.70
N GLU A 6 -13.33 2.44 -10.49
CA GLU A 6 -11.99 2.87 -10.06
C GLU A 6 -11.29 3.78 -11.08
N CYS A 7 -12.03 4.75 -11.63
CA CYS A 7 -11.58 5.59 -12.74
C CYS A 7 -10.31 6.40 -12.48
N HIS A 8 -9.85 6.50 -11.20
CA HIS A 8 -8.57 7.07 -10.81
C HIS A 8 -7.38 6.13 -11.02
N ALA A 9 -7.62 4.84 -11.35
CA ALA A 9 -6.55 3.86 -11.43
C ALA A 9 -5.59 4.14 -12.60
N THR A 10 -4.29 4.14 -12.30
CA THR A 10 -3.24 4.37 -13.30
C THR A 10 -3.19 3.30 -14.40
N SER A 11 -3.82 2.13 -14.19
CA SER A 11 -3.94 1.05 -15.15
C SER A 11 -4.73 1.44 -16.41
N TYR A 12 -5.57 2.50 -16.33
CA TYR A 12 -6.27 3.03 -17.49
C TYR A 12 -5.37 3.82 -18.45
N LYS A 13 -4.15 4.12 -18.05
CA LYS A 13 -3.17 4.83 -18.89
C LYS A 13 -2.22 3.83 -19.56
N GLN A 14 -2.35 3.64 -20.86
CA GLN A 14 -1.42 2.82 -21.63
C GLN A 14 -0.07 3.53 -21.81
N GLY A 15 0.99 2.92 -21.30
CA GLY A 15 2.35 3.47 -21.39
C GLY A 15 3.11 3.10 -22.68
N GLN A 16 2.72 2.01 -23.33
CA GLN A 16 3.32 1.54 -24.60
C GLN A 16 2.54 2.07 -25.80
N SER A 17 3.19 2.11 -26.96
CA SER A 17 2.55 2.53 -28.23
C SER A 17 1.55 1.46 -28.71
N PRO A 18 0.34 1.87 -29.12
CA PRO A 18 -0.21 3.23 -29.13
C PRO A 18 -0.58 3.69 -27.71
N ARG A 19 -0.13 4.89 -27.34
CA ARG A 19 -0.44 5.48 -26.03
C ARG A 19 -1.83 6.08 -26.02
N TYR A 20 -2.66 5.70 -25.05
CA TYR A 20 -4.00 6.25 -24.87
C TYR A 20 -4.41 6.19 -23.39
N HIS A 21 -5.42 6.92 -23.04
CA HIS A 21 -6.10 6.80 -21.76
C HIS A 21 -7.49 6.19 -21.98
N ALA A 22 -7.80 5.10 -21.32
CA ALA A 22 -9.05 4.36 -21.57
C ALA A 22 -10.30 5.19 -21.27
N ILE A 23 -10.22 6.12 -20.31
CA ILE A 23 -11.35 7.03 -20.01
C ILE A 23 -11.61 7.99 -21.17
N ASP A 24 -10.57 8.52 -21.82
CA ASP A 24 -10.74 9.40 -22.98
C ASP A 24 -11.36 8.64 -24.16
N VAL A 25 -10.93 7.40 -24.37
CA VAL A 25 -11.55 6.51 -25.37
C VAL A 25 -13.02 6.22 -25.02
N ALA A 26 -13.32 5.98 -23.74
CA ALA A 26 -14.69 5.75 -23.29
C ALA A 26 -15.57 6.98 -23.49
N ARG A 27 -15.06 8.20 -23.24
CA ARG A 27 -15.76 9.47 -23.49
C ARG A 27 -16.10 9.65 -24.97
N GLU A 28 -15.09 9.49 -25.82
CA GLU A 28 -15.26 9.59 -27.26
C GLU A 28 -16.28 8.57 -27.80
N ARG A 29 -16.19 7.34 -27.30
CA ARG A 29 -17.13 6.28 -27.68
C ARG A 29 -18.55 6.57 -27.19
N ALA A 30 -18.69 7.03 -25.95
CA ALA A 30 -19.99 7.43 -25.41
C ALA A 30 -20.62 8.54 -26.26
N ALA A 31 -19.86 9.57 -26.62
CA ALA A 31 -20.33 10.66 -27.46
C ALA A 31 -20.78 10.19 -28.85
N ARG A 32 -20.01 9.34 -29.51
CA ARG A 32 -20.33 8.81 -30.87
C ARG A 32 -21.61 7.96 -30.90
N TYR A 33 -21.87 7.24 -29.82
CA TYR A 33 -23.03 6.32 -29.76
C TYR A 33 -24.20 6.88 -28.94
N GLY A 34 -24.13 8.13 -28.49
CA GLY A 34 -25.16 8.71 -27.63
C GLY A 34 -25.38 7.94 -26.33
N ALA A 35 -24.31 7.29 -25.81
CA ALA A 35 -24.37 6.48 -24.61
C ALA A 35 -24.03 7.31 -23.38
N ALA A 36 -24.65 7.01 -22.24
CA ALA A 36 -24.21 7.55 -20.97
C ALA A 36 -22.87 6.93 -20.52
N LEU A 37 -21.96 7.75 -19.97
CA LEU A 37 -20.72 7.32 -19.35
C LEU A 37 -20.80 7.56 -17.85
N LEU A 38 -20.63 6.51 -17.06
CA LEU A 38 -20.56 6.56 -15.60
C LEU A 38 -19.12 6.26 -15.15
N LEU A 39 -18.53 7.18 -14.41
CA LEU A 39 -17.21 7.03 -13.80
C LEU A 39 -17.38 6.86 -12.29
N GLY A 40 -16.94 5.73 -11.75
CA GLY A 40 -16.97 5.42 -10.32
C GLY A 40 -15.59 5.56 -9.67
N SER A 41 -15.52 6.21 -8.51
CA SER A 41 -14.31 6.30 -7.72
C SER A 41 -14.60 6.74 -6.29
N ALA A 42 -13.88 6.20 -5.31
CA ALA A 42 -13.84 6.76 -3.96
C ALA A 42 -12.95 8.01 -3.87
N THR A 43 -11.98 8.13 -4.79
CA THR A 43 -10.98 9.20 -4.84
C THR A 43 -10.82 9.70 -6.28
N PRO A 44 -11.79 10.46 -6.83
CA PRO A 44 -11.70 10.99 -8.18
C PRO A 44 -10.45 11.84 -8.37
N THR A 45 -9.94 11.91 -9.59
CA THR A 45 -8.75 12.73 -9.89
C THR A 45 -9.08 14.22 -9.79
N ILE A 46 -8.05 15.05 -9.69
CA ILE A 46 -8.21 16.50 -9.65
C ILE A 46 -8.94 17.00 -10.92
N GLU A 47 -8.60 16.45 -12.07
CA GLU A 47 -9.23 16.80 -13.35
C GLU A 47 -10.72 16.46 -13.35
N GLN A 48 -11.09 15.28 -12.84
CA GLN A 48 -12.50 14.86 -12.77
C GLN A 48 -13.30 15.74 -11.80
N THR A 49 -12.72 16.06 -10.63
CA THR A 49 -13.33 16.96 -9.67
C THR A 49 -13.53 18.35 -10.27
N TRP A 50 -12.51 18.86 -10.96
CA TRP A 50 -12.61 20.15 -11.64
C TRP A 50 -13.66 20.17 -12.75
N GLU A 51 -13.80 19.09 -13.53
CA GLU A 51 -14.87 18.99 -14.53
C GLU A 51 -16.27 19.02 -13.92
N VAL A 52 -16.45 18.42 -12.74
CA VAL A 52 -17.70 18.50 -11.97
C VAL A 52 -17.96 19.94 -11.50
N GLU A 53 -16.95 20.61 -10.95
CA GLU A 53 -17.05 22.02 -10.50
C GLU A 53 -17.37 22.98 -11.66
N GLN A 54 -16.86 22.70 -12.86
CA GLN A 54 -17.16 23.47 -14.08
C GLN A 54 -18.51 23.10 -14.73
N GLY A 55 -19.27 22.19 -14.14
CA GLY A 55 -20.55 21.74 -14.70
C GLY A 55 -20.45 20.94 -16.01
N ARG A 56 -19.25 20.44 -16.36
CA ARG A 56 -19.02 19.59 -17.55
C ARG A 56 -19.35 18.13 -17.29
N MET A 57 -19.34 17.74 -16.03
CA MET A 57 -19.79 16.43 -15.55
C MET A 57 -20.78 16.59 -14.43
N LEU A 58 -21.75 15.68 -14.36
CA LEU A 58 -22.64 15.59 -13.21
C LEU A 58 -21.94 14.81 -12.08
N GLY A 59 -21.75 15.47 -10.93
CA GLY A 59 -21.23 14.83 -9.73
C GLY A 59 -22.36 14.17 -8.94
N LEU A 60 -22.23 12.86 -8.71
CA LEU A 60 -23.14 12.09 -7.86
C LEU A 60 -22.35 11.54 -6.67
N THR A 61 -22.81 11.82 -5.47
CA THR A 61 -22.14 11.36 -4.25
C THR A 61 -23.01 10.32 -3.53
N LEU A 62 -22.41 9.15 -3.27
CA LEU A 62 -23.00 8.16 -2.38
C LEU A 62 -22.61 8.53 -0.95
N GLY A 63 -23.49 9.21 -0.23
CA GLY A 63 -23.24 9.78 1.09
C GLY A 63 -23.24 8.78 2.24
N SER A 64 -23.73 7.56 2.03
CA SER A 64 -23.79 6.50 3.02
C SER A 64 -23.35 5.18 2.43
N ARG A 65 -22.71 4.34 3.24
CA ARG A 65 -22.50 2.93 2.86
C ARG A 65 -23.82 2.19 2.85
N VAL A 66 -23.95 1.23 1.93
CA VAL A 66 -25.06 0.28 1.99
C VAL A 66 -24.87 -0.54 3.27
N ASP A 67 -25.77 -0.32 4.23
CA ASP A 67 -25.69 -0.98 5.52
C ASP A 67 -26.23 -2.42 5.38
N GLN A 68 -25.37 -3.40 5.57
CA GLN A 68 -25.77 -4.81 5.63
C GLN A 68 -26.22 -5.22 7.05
N GLY A 69 -26.78 -4.28 7.81
CA GLY A 69 -27.41 -4.57 9.09
C GLY A 69 -26.57 -4.33 10.35
N GLY A 70 -25.58 -3.47 10.30
CA GLY A 70 -24.69 -3.24 11.43
C GLY A 70 -24.35 -1.79 11.80
N GLY A 71 -24.85 -0.78 11.08
CA GLY A 71 -24.60 0.65 11.42
C GLY A 71 -23.12 1.04 11.51
N ALA A 72 -22.26 0.28 10.87
CA ALA A 72 -20.82 0.46 11.00
C ALA A 72 -20.34 1.65 10.18
N GLY A 73 -19.96 2.72 10.85
CA GLY A 73 -19.18 3.82 10.29
C GLY A 73 -17.85 3.33 9.69
N LEU A 74 -17.01 4.27 9.29
CA LEU A 74 -15.64 3.91 8.88
C LEU A 74 -14.89 3.31 10.07
N PRO A 75 -14.05 2.29 9.86
CA PRO A 75 -13.25 1.72 10.94
C PRO A 75 -12.34 2.79 11.55
N PRO A 76 -12.06 2.73 12.85
CA PRO A 76 -11.16 3.67 13.49
C PRO A 76 -9.75 3.50 12.93
N VAL A 77 -9.11 4.63 12.58
CA VAL A 77 -7.74 4.66 12.08
C VAL A 77 -6.83 5.23 13.17
N ARG A 78 -5.75 4.52 13.50
CA ARG A 78 -4.70 4.98 14.40
C ARG A 78 -3.39 5.13 13.64
N ILE A 79 -2.81 6.34 13.69
CA ILE A 79 -1.49 6.62 13.13
C ILE A 79 -0.48 6.54 14.25
N ILE A 80 0.52 5.65 14.10
CA ILE A 80 1.54 5.42 15.11
C ILE A 80 2.88 5.99 14.64
N ASP A 81 3.47 6.88 15.44
CA ASP A 81 4.83 7.38 15.19
C ASP A 81 5.86 6.35 15.68
N MET A 82 6.44 5.61 14.75
CA MET A 82 7.47 4.61 15.04
C MET A 82 8.75 5.20 15.65
N ARG A 83 8.98 6.51 15.56
CA ARG A 83 10.08 7.18 16.26
C ARG A 83 9.82 7.26 17.76
N ALA A 84 8.57 7.47 18.15
CA ALA A 84 8.16 7.43 19.56
C ALA A 84 8.29 6.01 20.12
N GLU A 85 7.85 4.99 19.39
CA GLU A 85 8.01 3.58 19.73
C GLU A 85 9.49 3.24 19.98
N LEU A 86 10.36 3.69 19.08
CA LEU A 86 11.81 3.45 19.22
C LEU A 86 12.42 4.14 20.45
N LYS A 87 11.99 5.38 20.77
CA LYS A 87 12.42 6.09 21.98
C LYS A 87 11.94 5.39 23.24
N ALA A 88 10.76 4.76 23.18
CA ALA A 88 10.20 3.94 24.26
C ALA A 88 10.88 2.55 24.38
N GLY A 89 11.87 2.25 23.52
CA GLY A 89 12.61 0.98 23.54
C GLY A 89 12.09 -0.09 22.59
N ASN A 90 10.99 0.16 21.88
CA ASN A 90 10.51 -0.79 20.88
C ASN A 90 11.35 -0.72 19.60
N THR A 91 12.23 -1.69 19.42
CA THR A 91 13.08 -1.83 18.23
C THR A 91 12.48 -2.79 17.19
N GLY A 92 11.31 -3.34 17.47
CA GLY A 92 10.60 -4.29 16.62
C GLY A 92 10.12 -3.70 15.29
N LEU A 93 9.58 -4.58 14.46
CA LEU A 93 9.00 -4.19 13.17
C LEU A 93 7.61 -3.57 13.37
N PHE A 94 6.86 -4.09 14.34
CA PHE A 94 5.51 -3.64 14.67
C PHE A 94 5.53 -2.65 15.84
N SER A 95 4.62 -1.68 15.82
CA SER A 95 4.34 -0.89 17.01
C SER A 95 3.71 -1.76 18.10
N ALA A 96 3.81 -1.34 19.35
CA ALA A 96 3.16 -2.06 20.46
C ALA A 96 1.65 -2.18 20.23
N VAL A 97 1.02 -1.11 19.75
CA VAL A 97 -0.42 -1.08 19.42
C VAL A 97 -0.79 -2.10 18.34
N LEU A 98 0.00 -2.19 17.26
CA LEU A 98 -0.28 -3.16 16.19
C LEU A 98 -0.03 -4.59 16.67
N ALA A 99 1.02 -4.83 17.45
CA ALA A 99 1.32 -6.16 18.00
C ALA A 99 0.20 -6.65 18.92
N GLU A 100 -0.32 -5.78 19.80
CA GLU A 100 -1.44 -6.09 20.69
C GLU A 100 -2.73 -6.36 19.89
N ALA A 101 -3.06 -5.50 18.93
CA ALA A 101 -4.24 -5.68 18.08
C ALA A 101 -4.19 -6.98 17.27
N LEU A 102 -3.01 -7.32 16.74
CA LEU A 102 -2.81 -8.57 16.00
C LEU A 102 -2.99 -9.79 16.91
N ALA A 103 -2.43 -9.74 18.13
CA ALA A 103 -2.62 -10.80 19.10
C ALA A 103 -4.11 -10.98 19.47
N GLY A 104 -4.83 -9.88 19.68
CA GLY A 104 -6.26 -9.87 19.95
C GLY A 104 -7.10 -10.49 18.83
N ALA A 105 -6.86 -10.06 17.58
CA ALA A 105 -7.58 -10.60 16.42
C ALA A 105 -7.33 -12.11 16.24
N LEU A 106 -6.08 -12.54 16.37
CA LEU A 106 -5.74 -13.97 16.28
C LEU A 106 -6.36 -14.81 17.41
N ALA A 107 -6.38 -14.27 18.64
CA ALA A 107 -7.01 -14.94 19.79
C ALA A 107 -8.55 -15.07 19.62
N ALA A 108 -9.17 -14.11 18.95
CA ALA A 108 -10.59 -14.13 18.60
C ALA A 108 -10.91 -15.05 17.40
N GLY A 109 -9.93 -15.64 16.74
CA GLY A 109 -10.11 -16.44 15.52
C GLY A 109 -10.47 -15.60 14.29
N GLU A 110 -10.17 -14.32 14.33
CA GLU A 110 -10.39 -13.36 13.26
C GLU A 110 -9.17 -13.29 12.32
N GLN A 111 -9.34 -12.61 11.18
CA GLN A 111 -8.28 -12.46 10.20
C GLN A 111 -7.68 -11.06 10.23
N ALA A 112 -6.39 -10.97 9.91
CA ALA A 112 -5.68 -9.71 9.80
C ALA A 112 -5.01 -9.55 8.43
N ILE A 113 -4.92 -8.30 7.96
CA ILE A 113 -4.11 -7.92 6.78
C ILE A 113 -2.99 -7.01 7.24
N LEU A 114 -1.76 -7.35 6.88
CA LEU A 114 -0.60 -6.49 7.04
C LEU A 114 -0.17 -5.96 5.66
N PHE A 115 -0.43 -4.68 5.46
CA PHE A 115 -0.28 -4.02 4.16
C PHE A 115 1.03 -3.23 4.10
N LEU A 116 1.88 -3.58 3.14
CA LEU A 116 3.08 -2.82 2.86
C LEU A 116 2.87 -1.96 1.60
N ASN A 117 2.78 -0.66 1.78
CA ASN A 117 2.67 0.28 0.66
C ASN A 117 4.01 0.42 -0.09
N ARG A 118 4.59 -0.72 -0.51
CA ARG A 118 5.88 -0.68 -1.16
C ARG A 118 6.02 -1.70 -2.29
N ARG A 119 6.35 -1.19 -3.47
CA ARG A 119 6.82 -2.01 -4.60
C ARG A 119 8.35 -2.16 -4.49
N GLY A 120 8.83 -3.40 -4.48
CA GLY A 120 10.24 -3.76 -4.63
C GLY A 120 11.08 -3.75 -3.35
N SER A 121 12.24 -4.41 -3.44
CA SER A 121 13.25 -4.56 -2.39
C SER A 121 14.08 -3.31 -2.10
N ALA A 122 13.70 -2.14 -2.65
CA ALA A 122 14.43 -0.91 -2.47
C ALA A 122 14.38 -0.46 -0.99
N SER A 123 15.51 -0.51 -0.31
CA SER A 123 15.63 -0.11 1.09
C SER A 123 15.95 1.36 1.16
N PHE A 124 15.12 2.15 1.85
CA PHE A 124 15.51 3.53 2.18
C PHE A 124 16.46 3.51 3.37
N VAL A 125 17.33 4.50 3.40
CA VAL A 125 18.21 4.74 4.54
C VAL A 125 17.74 6.02 5.23
N PHE A 126 17.51 5.93 6.52
CA PHE A 126 17.10 7.08 7.30
C PHE A 126 17.67 7.02 8.73
N CYS A 127 17.69 8.17 9.36
CA CYS A 127 18.06 8.30 10.75
C CYS A 127 16.91 7.87 11.66
N ARG A 128 17.17 6.96 12.60
CA ARG A 128 16.17 6.51 13.56
C ARG A 128 15.79 7.56 14.60
N ASP A 129 16.66 8.53 14.85
CA ASP A 129 16.41 9.51 15.90
C ASP A 129 15.58 10.71 15.42
N CYS A 130 15.84 11.21 14.21
CA CYS A 130 15.10 12.37 13.68
C CYS A 130 14.16 12.03 12.50
N GLY A 131 14.24 10.80 11.95
CA GLY A 131 13.43 10.37 10.81
C GLY A 131 13.92 10.90 9.46
N GLU A 132 15.05 11.65 9.40
CA GLU A 132 15.58 12.19 8.16
C GLU A 132 16.00 11.08 7.20
N ALA A 133 15.44 11.10 5.99
CA ALA A 133 15.81 10.18 4.92
C ALA A 133 17.07 10.68 4.19
N MET A 134 17.95 9.77 3.83
CA MET A 134 19.12 10.12 3.01
C MET A 134 18.66 10.51 1.61
N ARG A 135 18.83 11.77 1.25
CA ARG A 135 18.38 12.35 -0.02
C ARG A 135 19.51 12.54 -1.01
N CYS A 136 19.16 12.49 -2.27
CA CYS A 136 20.09 12.81 -3.36
C CYS A 136 20.43 14.32 -3.34
N PRO A 137 21.71 14.71 -3.35
CA PRO A 137 22.09 16.12 -3.34
C PRO A 137 21.66 16.87 -4.60
N HIS A 138 21.44 16.16 -5.71
CA HIS A 138 21.07 16.77 -7.00
C HIS A 138 19.55 16.88 -7.21
N CYS A 139 18.80 15.85 -6.76
CA CYS A 139 17.37 15.72 -7.07
C CYS A 139 16.48 15.85 -5.83
N GLN A 140 17.05 15.88 -4.63
CA GLN A 140 16.33 15.91 -3.35
C GLN A 140 15.38 14.70 -3.11
N VAL A 141 15.35 13.73 -4.02
CA VAL A 141 14.59 12.49 -3.81
C VAL A 141 15.31 11.56 -2.85
N PRO A 142 14.59 10.72 -2.07
CA PRO A 142 15.22 9.72 -1.21
C PRO A 142 16.10 8.77 -2.01
N LEU A 143 17.29 8.48 -1.47
CA LEU A 143 18.21 7.51 -2.05
C LEU A 143 17.77 6.08 -1.68
N THR A 144 17.98 5.16 -2.59
CA THR A 144 17.67 3.75 -2.41
C THR A 144 18.94 2.96 -2.10
N TRP A 145 18.89 2.13 -1.07
CA TRP A 145 19.96 1.19 -0.75
C TRP A 145 19.91 -0.05 -1.64
N HIS A 146 21.01 -0.36 -2.28
CA HIS A 146 21.21 -1.59 -3.05
C HIS A 146 22.16 -2.52 -2.30
N GLN A 147 21.62 -3.59 -1.75
CA GLN A 147 22.37 -4.53 -0.92
C GLN A 147 23.53 -5.18 -1.66
N GLY A 148 23.32 -5.62 -2.91
CA GLY A 148 24.37 -6.25 -3.73
C GLY A 148 25.55 -5.33 -4.07
N ALA A 149 25.30 -4.02 -4.17
CA ALA A 149 26.33 -3.01 -4.47
C ALA A 149 26.84 -2.29 -3.22
N ALA A 150 26.25 -2.53 -2.04
CA ALA A 150 26.51 -1.85 -0.77
C ALA A 150 26.54 -0.32 -0.89
N ARG A 151 25.63 0.25 -1.70
CA ARG A 151 25.58 1.68 -2.04
C ARG A 151 24.18 2.24 -2.05
N LEU A 152 24.09 3.54 -1.80
CA LEU A 152 22.90 4.36 -2.03
C LEU A 152 22.88 4.80 -3.50
N VAL A 153 21.74 4.66 -4.17
CA VAL A 153 21.56 5.03 -5.56
C VAL A 153 20.32 5.93 -5.71
N CYS A 154 20.46 7.01 -6.45
CA CYS A 154 19.35 7.82 -6.90
C CYS A 154 18.77 7.24 -8.20
N HIS A 155 17.54 6.77 -8.19
CA HIS A 155 16.89 6.26 -9.41
C HIS A 155 16.43 7.35 -10.39
N HIS A 156 16.59 8.62 -10.02
CA HIS A 156 16.27 9.73 -10.90
C HIS A 156 17.48 10.21 -11.73
N CYS A 157 18.65 10.36 -11.09
CA CYS A 157 19.85 10.88 -11.77
C CYS A 157 21.07 9.92 -11.73
N ASN A 158 20.89 8.71 -11.24
CA ASN A 158 21.96 7.71 -11.07
C ASN A 158 23.11 8.12 -10.13
N HIS A 159 22.94 9.18 -9.33
CA HIS A 159 23.92 9.53 -8.29
C HIS A 159 24.10 8.35 -7.33
N ARG A 160 25.36 8.08 -6.99
CA ARG A 160 25.74 6.97 -6.09
C ARG A 160 26.52 7.52 -4.92
N ALA A 161 26.20 7.07 -3.72
CA ALA A 161 26.88 7.48 -2.50
C ALA A 161 27.05 6.29 -1.52
N MET A 162 27.99 6.41 -0.63
CA MET A 162 28.07 5.53 0.55
C MET A 162 27.08 6.03 1.59
N PRO A 163 26.49 5.13 2.39
CA PRO A 163 25.70 5.55 3.55
C PRO A 163 26.59 6.38 4.50
N PRO A 164 26.13 7.55 4.92
CA PRO A 164 26.89 8.33 5.88
C PRO A 164 26.95 7.58 7.25
N SER A 165 28.04 7.73 7.97
CA SER A 165 28.19 7.18 9.31
C SER A 165 27.37 7.94 10.36
N MET A 166 27.10 9.23 10.09
CA MET A 166 26.34 10.11 10.95
C MET A 166 25.22 10.81 10.17
N CYS A 167 24.11 11.06 10.83
CA CYS A 167 22.97 11.76 10.23
C CYS A 167 23.35 13.22 9.90
N PRO A 168 23.13 13.69 8.68
CA PRO A 168 23.42 15.05 8.30
C PRO A 168 22.54 16.10 9.02
N ASN A 169 21.38 15.67 9.55
CA ASN A 169 20.44 16.56 10.24
C ASN A 169 20.67 16.64 11.74
N CYS A 170 20.91 15.51 12.42
CA CYS A 170 21.00 15.47 13.90
C CYS A 170 22.30 14.85 14.42
N ALA A 171 23.28 14.60 13.56
CA ALA A 171 24.58 14.00 13.88
C ALA A 171 24.53 12.63 14.60
N SER A 172 23.38 11.97 14.63
CA SER A 172 23.24 10.63 15.20
C SER A 172 23.90 9.57 14.32
N GLY A 173 24.61 8.62 14.93
CA GLY A 173 25.14 7.42 14.26
C GLY A 173 24.08 6.33 14.04
N ARG A 174 22.82 6.56 14.41
CA ARG A 174 21.73 5.55 14.31
C ARG A 174 21.07 5.54 12.94
N ILE A 175 21.87 5.46 11.89
CA ILE A 175 21.41 5.32 10.51
C ILE A 175 21.14 3.85 10.25
N ARG A 176 19.98 3.54 9.71
CA ARG A 176 19.54 2.17 9.39
C ARG A 176 18.92 2.07 8.03
N HIS A 177 19.14 0.93 7.40
CA HIS A 177 18.41 0.52 6.22
C HIS A 177 17.01 0.08 6.64
N PHE A 178 15.98 0.69 6.08
CA PHE A 178 14.61 0.26 6.28
C PHE A 178 14.06 -0.28 4.96
N GLY A 179 13.85 -1.55 4.96
CA GLY A 179 13.15 -2.28 3.93
C GLY A 179 12.70 -3.57 4.58
N ALA A 180 11.55 -3.53 5.24
CA ALA A 180 10.85 -4.76 5.50
C ALA A 180 10.22 -5.15 4.17
N GLY A 181 10.76 -6.17 3.50
CA GLY A 181 10.02 -6.90 2.49
C GLY A 181 8.89 -7.67 3.17
N THR A 182 7.93 -8.10 2.39
CA THR A 182 6.84 -8.97 2.85
C THR A 182 7.35 -10.19 3.59
N GLU A 183 8.51 -10.74 3.18
CA GLU A 183 9.21 -11.83 3.86
C GLU A 183 9.54 -11.52 5.32
N ARG A 184 10.13 -10.36 5.59
CA ARG A 184 10.47 -9.97 6.96
C ARG A 184 9.25 -9.74 7.83
N VAL A 185 8.16 -9.25 7.25
CA VAL A 185 6.88 -9.11 7.96
C VAL A 185 6.31 -10.49 8.28
N GLU A 186 6.29 -11.39 7.30
CA GLU A 186 5.88 -12.78 7.48
C GLU A 186 6.70 -13.48 8.59
N GLU A 187 8.03 -13.37 8.55
CA GLU A 187 8.92 -13.93 9.58
C GLU A 187 8.65 -13.32 10.97
N ALA A 188 8.38 -12.01 11.03
CA ALA A 188 8.08 -11.35 12.30
C ALA A 188 6.76 -11.83 12.88
N VAL A 189 5.72 -12.02 12.04
CA VAL A 189 4.44 -12.61 12.48
C VAL A 189 4.65 -14.05 12.96
N ARG A 190 5.30 -14.91 12.18
CA ARG A 190 5.55 -16.31 12.55
C ARG A 190 6.36 -16.45 13.83
N ARG A 191 7.30 -15.54 14.07
CA ARG A 191 8.08 -15.51 15.32
C ARG A 191 7.25 -15.11 16.53
N ALA A 192 6.39 -14.10 16.37
CA ALA A 192 5.54 -13.62 17.45
C ALA A 192 4.34 -14.55 17.70
N HIS A 193 3.82 -15.19 16.66
CA HIS A 193 2.63 -16.04 16.67
C HIS A 193 2.90 -17.34 15.91
N PRO A 194 3.63 -18.32 16.49
CA PRO A 194 4.02 -19.54 15.77
C PRO A 194 2.85 -20.42 15.29
N ALA A 195 1.69 -20.30 15.92
CA ALA A 195 0.48 -21.03 15.53
C ALA A 195 -0.29 -20.34 14.38
N ALA A 196 0.01 -19.08 14.07
CA ALA A 196 -0.69 -18.34 13.02
C ALA A 196 -0.32 -18.84 11.62
N ARG A 197 -1.32 -19.07 10.79
CA ARG A 197 -1.16 -19.42 9.38
C ARG A 197 -1.03 -18.13 8.58
N VAL A 198 0.13 -17.91 8.00
CA VAL A 198 0.44 -16.68 7.28
C VAL A 198 0.54 -16.96 5.80
N LEU A 199 -0.19 -16.20 4.98
CA LEU A 199 -0.06 -16.15 3.52
C LEU A 199 0.62 -14.86 3.10
N ARG A 200 1.45 -14.94 2.07
CA ARG A 200 2.11 -13.79 1.45
C ARG A 200 1.53 -13.55 0.05
N TRP A 201 1.18 -12.31 -0.23
CA TRP A 201 0.65 -11.88 -1.52
C TRP A 201 1.46 -10.70 -2.07
N ASP A 202 2.47 -11.01 -2.82
CA ASP A 202 3.38 -10.07 -3.48
C ASP A 202 3.77 -10.57 -4.88
N ALA A 203 4.64 -9.82 -5.57
CA ALA A 203 5.06 -10.15 -6.92
C ALA A 203 5.75 -11.52 -6.99
N ASP A 204 6.55 -11.88 -5.98
CA ASP A 204 7.35 -13.11 -5.99
C ASP A 204 6.43 -14.36 -5.81
N THR A 205 5.36 -14.21 -5.01
CA THR A 205 4.40 -15.31 -4.78
C THR A 205 3.36 -15.45 -5.89
N THR A 206 3.27 -14.47 -6.78
CA THR A 206 2.21 -14.39 -7.82
C THR A 206 2.72 -14.47 -9.25
N GLU A 207 3.95 -14.93 -9.48
CA GLU A 207 4.52 -15.10 -10.83
C GLU A 207 3.75 -16.12 -11.68
N ARG A 208 3.12 -17.11 -11.06
CA ARG A 208 2.38 -18.16 -11.77
C ARG A 208 0.95 -17.70 -12.08
N LYS A 209 0.48 -18.03 -13.27
CA LYS A 209 -0.92 -17.79 -13.67
C LYS A 209 -1.88 -18.46 -12.69
N GLY A 210 -2.86 -17.70 -12.19
CA GLY A 210 -3.85 -18.19 -11.22
C GLY A 210 -3.41 -18.12 -9.75
N ALA A 211 -2.17 -17.70 -9.44
CA ALA A 211 -1.69 -17.63 -8.06
C ALA A 211 -2.45 -16.57 -7.24
N HIS A 212 -2.85 -15.47 -7.87
CA HIS A 212 -3.66 -14.43 -7.22
C HIS A 212 -4.97 -14.97 -6.70
N GLU A 213 -5.71 -15.66 -7.58
CA GLU A 213 -7.01 -16.25 -7.26
C GLU A 213 -6.89 -17.34 -6.21
N ALA A 214 -5.83 -18.16 -6.27
CA ALA A 214 -5.58 -19.20 -5.30
C ALA A 214 -5.29 -18.66 -3.90
N ILE A 215 -4.44 -17.64 -3.78
CA ILE A 215 -4.13 -16.99 -2.50
C ILE A 215 -5.40 -16.36 -1.89
N LEU A 216 -6.17 -15.65 -2.71
CA LEU A 216 -7.40 -15.02 -2.27
C LEU A 216 -8.44 -16.06 -1.82
N ALA A 217 -8.63 -17.12 -2.60
CA ALA A 217 -9.57 -18.19 -2.27
C ALA A 217 -9.19 -18.87 -0.95
N ALA A 218 -7.92 -19.19 -0.74
CA ALA A 218 -7.42 -19.79 0.50
C ALA A 218 -7.65 -18.85 1.72
N PHE A 219 -7.41 -17.54 1.54
CA PHE A 219 -7.65 -16.58 2.61
C PHE A 219 -9.14 -16.43 2.93
N ILE A 220 -10.01 -16.34 1.93
CA ILE A 220 -11.49 -16.32 2.11
C ILE A 220 -11.98 -17.58 2.77
N ALA A 221 -11.47 -18.75 2.39
CA ALA A 221 -11.82 -20.04 2.99
C ALA A 221 -11.38 -20.15 4.47
N GLY A 222 -10.56 -19.20 4.97
CA GLY A 222 -10.05 -19.24 6.33
C GLY A 222 -8.90 -20.24 6.51
N GLU A 223 -8.19 -20.57 5.44
CA GLU A 223 -6.98 -21.41 5.50
C GLU A 223 -5.78 -20.64 6.04
N ALA A 224 -5.86 -19.30 6.13
CA ALA A 224 -4.88 -18.45 6.76
C ALA A 224 -5.52 -17.40 7.66
N ASP A 225 -4.77 -17.00 8.67
CA ASP A 225 -5.17 -16.05 9.70
C ASP A 225 -4.62 -14.66 9.41
N VAL A 226 -3.44 -14.57 8.77
CA VAL A 226 -2.78 -13.31 8.42
C VAL A 226 -2.41 -13.30 6.94
N LEU A 227 -2.80 -12.24 6.25
CA LEU A 227 -2.38 -11.96 4.87
C LEU A 227 -1.38 -10.81 4.87
N VAL A 228 -0.16 -11.08 4.42
CA VAL A 228 0.89 -10.06 4.28
C VAL A 228 1.08 -9.72 2.82
N GLY A 229 0.99 -8.45 2.45
CA GLY A 229 1.21 -8.13 1.05
C GLY A 229 1.32 -6.64 0.72
N THR A 230 1.34 -6.36 -0.58
CA THR A 230 1.53 -5.02 -1.13
C THR A 230 0.25 -4.51 -1.80
N GLN A 231 0.33 -3.50 -2.64
CA GLN A 231 -0.81 -2.84 -3.31
C GLN A 231 -1.81 -3.77 -4.03
N MET A 232 -1.46 -5.04 -4.19
CA MET A 232 -2.34 -6.04 -4.81
C MET A 232 -3.52 -6.43 -3.91
N ILE A 233 -3.39 -6.27 -2.59
CA ILE A 233 -4.44 -6.54 -1.60
C ILE A 233 -5.44 -5.37 -1.49
N ALA A 234 -5.10 -4.18 -2.00
CA ALA A 234 -5.80 -2.94 -1.65
C ALA A 234 -7.12 -2.68 -2.41
N LYS A 235 -7.56 -3.57 -3.32
CA LYS A 235 -8.68 -3.22 -4.22
C LYS A 235 -9.77 -4.28 -4.24
N GLY A 236 -11.01 -3.81 -3.97
CA GLY A 236 -12.24 -4.54 -4.28
C GLY A 236 -12.46 -5.84 -3.51
N LEU A 237 -11.83 -6.02 -2.35
CA LEU A 237 -11.99 -7.20 -1.53
C LEU A 237 -13.06 -6.97 -0.46
N ASP A 238 -14.05 -7.84 -0.43
CA ASP A 238 -14.99 -7.96 0.66
C ASP A 238 -14.58 -9.16 1.52
N LEU A 239 -14.01 -8.88 2.69
CA LEU A 239 -13.41 -9.87 3.59
C LEU A 239 -14.00 -9.71 4.99
N PRO A 240 -15.19 -10.28 5.26
CA PRO A 240 -15.94 -10.01 6.49
C PRO A 240 -15.25 -10.52 7.77
N ARG A 241 -14.29 -11.45 7.65
CA ARG A 241 -13.51 -11.96 8.78
C ARG A 241 -12.28 -11.10 9.11
N VAL A 242 -11.94 -10.15 8.28
CA VAL A 242 -10.81 -9.24 8.51
C VAL A 242 -11.26 -8.10 9.40
N THR A 243 -10.75 -8.09 10.62
CA THR A 243 -11.05 -7.07 11.63
C THR A 243 -9.88 -6.14 11.90
N LEU A 244 -8.69 -6.50 11.45
CA LEU A 244 -7.48 -5.71 11.58
C LEU A 244 -6.78 -5.51 10.23
N VAL A 245 -6.45 -4.24 9.93
CA VAL A 245 -5.54 -3.87 8.83
C VAL A 245 -4.40 -3.03 9.42
N GLY A 246 -3.16 -3.47 9.22
CA GLY A 246 -1.97 -2.83 9.75
C GLY A 246 -0.92 -2.51 8.68
#